data_583ac36d680a06bc911771052c396190
#
_entry.id   583ac36d680a06bc911771052c396190
#
_cell.length_a   1.000
_cell.length_b   1.000
_cell.length_c   1.000
_cell.angle_alpha   90.00
_cell.angle_beta   90.00
_cell.angle_gamma   90.00
#
_symmetry.space_group_name_H-M   'P 1'
#
loop_
_entity.id
_entity.type
_entity.pdbx_description
1 polymer ?
#
loop_
_entity_poly.entity_id
_entity_poly.type
_entity_poly.pdbx_seq_one_letter_code
_entity_poly.pdbx_strand_id
1 'polypeptide(L)' 'MIEIEIPADLARFRLPDGVQERLHMLLDKQDSGLLTDAERHEAEGLVDLADLLSLLRLRAERPSSLAR' A
#
# COMPACT_ATOMS: atom_id res chain seq x y z
N MET A 1 24.71 -14.00 9.88
CA MET A 1 23.30 -13.82 10.17
C MET A 1 22.75 -12.61 9.44
N ILE A 2 21.61 -12.74 8.84
CA ILE A 2 21.01 -11.65 8.10
C ILE A 2 19.94 -10.99 8.96
N GLU A 3 20.11 -9.70 9.13
CA GLU A 3 19.09 -8.93 9.82
C GLU A 3 18.15 -8.32 8.80
N ILE A 4 16.87 -8.52 9.02
CA ILE A 4 15.87 -7.92 8.15
C ILE A 4 15.23 -6.79 8.92
N GLU A 5 15.37 -5.60 8.39
CA GLU A 5 14.72 -4.45 8.98
C GLU A 5 13.43 -4.18 8.25
N ILE A 6 12.36 -4.08 9.01
CA ILE A 6 11.07 -3.76 8.44
C ILE A 6 10.89 -2.26 8.52
N PRO A 7 10.68 -1.59 7.38
CA PRO A 7 10.43 -0.14 7.43
C PRO A 7 9.30 0.20 8.38
N ALA A 8 9.41 1.35 9.03
CA ALA A 8 8.41 1.76 10.00
C ALA A 8 7.02 1.81 9.39
N ASP A 9 6.93 2.24 8.12
CA ASP A 9 5.63 2.33 7.46
C ASP A 9 4.99 0.97 7.32
N LEU A 10 5.76 -0.06 6.95
CA LEU A 10 5.21 -1.41 6.85
C LEU A 10 4.81 -1.94 8.22
N ALA A 11 5.58 -1.60 9.25
CA ALA A 11 5.22 -2.02 10.60
C ALA A 11 3.89 -1.42 11.02
N ARG A 12 3.53 -0.29 10.44
CA ARG A 12 2.23 0.36 10.70
C ARG A 12 1.20 0.03 9.64
N PHE A 13 1.49 -0.94 8.78
CA PHE A 13 0.60 -1.34 7.71
C PHE A 13 0.33 -0.18 6.76
N ARG A 14 1.40 0.49 6.35
CA ARG A 14 1.33 1.58 5.38
C ARG A 14 2.35 1.34 4.29
N LEU A 15 2.06 1.88 3.11
CA LEU A 15 3.03 1.80 2.03
C LEU A 15 4.21 2.73 2.33
N PRO A 16 5.44 2.29 2.06
CA PRO A 16 6.59 3.19 2.16
C PRO A 16 6.42 4.41 1.25
N ASP A 17 7.10 5.49 1.61
CA ASP A 17 6.95 6.75 0.89
C ASP A 17 7.24 6.61 -0.60
N GLY A 18 8.31 5.90 -0.95
CA GLY A 18 8.65 5.74 -2.35
C GLY A 18 7.58 5.03 -3.14
N VAL A 19 6.95 4.04 -2.51
CA VAL A 19 5.86 3.30 -3.15
C VAL A 19 4.64 4.20 -3.31
N GLN A 20 4.34 5.00 -2.30
CA GLN A 20 3.23 5.93 -2.39
C GLN A 20 3.45 6.95 -3.51
N GLU A 21 4.67 7.46 -3.63
CA GLU A 21 4.98 8.40 -4.69
C GLU A 21 4.82 7.76 -6.07
N ARG A 22 5.25 6.51 -6.20
CA ARG A 22 5.07 5.79 -7.46
C ARG A 22 3.60 5.63 -7.79
N LEU A 23 2.79 5.28 -6.80
CA LEU A 23 1.36 5.11 -7.01
C LEU A 23 0.73 6.43 -7.44
N HIS A 24 1.07 7.53 -6.76
CA HIS A 24 0.54 8.83 -7.13
C HIS A 24 0.90 9.19 -8.56
N MET A 25 2.13 8.90 -8.96
CA MET A 25 2.54 9.18 -10.33
C MET A 25 1.73 8.36 -11.32
N LEU A 26 1.48 7.10 -11.01
CA LEU A 26 0.68 6.26 -11.90
C LEU A 26 -0.76 6.75 -11.98
N LEU A 27 -1.33 7.19 -10.87
CA LEU A 27 -2.68 7.73 -10.89
C LEU A 27 -2.75 9.03 -11.67
N ASP A 28 -1.73 9.88 -11.59
CA ASP A 28 -1.67 11.08 -12.39
C ASP A 28 -1.63 10.73 -13.88
N LYS A 29 -0.86 9.73 -14.25
CA LYS A 29 -0.81 9.29 -15.64
C LYS A 29 -2.15 8.74 -16.09
N GLN A 30 -2.84 8.05 -15.21
CA GLN A 30 -4.17 7.54 -15.53
C GLN A 30 -5.12 8.68 -15.85
N ASP A 31 -5.09 9.73 -15.04
CA ASP A 31 -5.94 10.89 -15.26
C ASP A 31 -5.64 11.54 -16.61
N SER A 32 -4.38 11.51 -17.04
CA SER A 32 -3.97 12.09 -18.29
C SER A 32 -4.14 11.16 -19.47
N GLY A 33 -4.55 9.92 -19.23
CA GLY A 33 -4.71 8.94 -20.30
C GLY A 33 -3.40 8.41 -20.84
N LEU A 34 -2.32 8.52 -20.09
CA LEU A 34 -0.99 8.13 -20.54
C LEU A 34 -0.52 6.81 -19.93
N LEU A 35 -1.38 6.11 -19.23
CA LEU A 35 -1.01 4.89 -18.53
C LEU A 35 -0.89 3.72 -19.51
N THR A 36 0.26 3.05 -19.47
CA THR A 36 0.42 1.84 -20.27
C THR A 36 -0.27 0.67 -19.57
N ASP A 37 -0.45 -0.44 -20.30
CA ASP A 37 -1.06 -1.63 -19.70
C ASP A 37 -0.23 -2.16 -18.55
N ALA A 38 1.10 -2.17 -18.69
CA ALA A 38 1.97 -2.62 -17.62
C ALA A 38 1.83 -1.72 -16.40
N GLU A 39 1.77 -0.41 -16.64
CA GLU A 39 1.60 0.53 -15.54
C GLU A 39 0.23 0.39 -14.88
N ARG A 40 -0.78 0.08 -15.66
CA ARG A 40 -2.11 -0.16 -15.10
C ARG A 40 -2.09 -1.35 -14.15
N HIS A 41 -1.45 -2.45 -14.56
CA HIS A 41 -1.32 -3.60 -13.68
C HIS A 41 -0.57 -3.25 -12.42
N GLU A 42 0.49 -2.47 -12.56
CA GLU A 42 1.26 -2.04 -11.40
C GLU A 42 0.39 -1.21 -10.45
N ALA A 43 -0.37 -0.27 -11.00
CA ALA A 43 -1.22 0.59 -10.18
C ALA A 43 -2.29 -0.23 -9.49
N GLU A 44 -2.91 -1.17 -10.20
CA GLU A 44 -3.93 -2.02 -9.59
C GLU A 44 -3.36 -2.82 -8.43
N GLY A 45 -2.16 -3.38 -8.63
CA GLY A 45 -1.52 -4.13 -7.55
C GLY A 45 -1.20 -3.26 -6.34
N LEU A 46 -0.75 -2.04 -6.59
CA LEU A 46 -0.43 -1.13 -5.49
C LEU A 46 -1.68 -0.71 -4.74
N VAL A 47 -2.78 -0.46 -5.46
CA VAL A 47 -4.04 -0.12 -4.81
C VAL A 47 -4.54 -1.29 -3.98
N ASP A 48 -4.46 -2.50 -4.53
CA ASP A 48 -4.89 -3.69 -3.79
C ASP A 48 -4.05 -3.86 -2.54
N LEU A 49 -2.74 -3.64 -2.65
CA LEU A 49 -1.87 -3.74 -1.49
C LEU A 49 -2.22 -2.69 -0.45
N ALA A 50 -2.47 -1.47 -0.89
CA ALA A 50 -2.83 -0.39 0.04
C ALA A 50 -4.13 -0.73 0.75
N ASP A 51 -5.10 -1.29 0.04
CA ASP A 51 -6.36 -1.70 0.65
C ASP A 51 -6.13 -2.79 1.69
N LEU A 52 -5.31 -3.78 1.35
CA LEU A 52 -5.01 -4.85 2.31
C LEU A 52 -4.34 -4.29 3.55
N LEU A 53 -3.37 -3.40 3.38
CA LEU A 53 -2.68 -2.81 4.51
C LEU A 53 -3.64 -2.00 5.37
N SER A 54 -4.58 -1.30 4.74
CA SER A 54 -5.58 -0.54 5.48
C SER A 54 -6.47 -1.46 6.31
N LEU A 55 -6.86 -2.59 5.74
CA LEU A 55 -7.67 -3.55 6.49
C LEU A 55 -6.91 -4.11 7.68
N LEU A 56 -5.63 -4.42 7.46
CA LEU A 56 -4.80 -4.95 8.55
C LEU A 56 -4.61 -3.91 9.64
N ARG A 57 -4.44 -2.65 9.24
CA ARG A 57 -4.30 -1.59 10.24
C ARG A 57 -5.56 -1.43 11.06
N LEU A 58 -6.71 -1.47 10.41
CA LEU A 58 -7.97 -1.36 11.14
C LEU A 58 -8.13 -2.50 12.13
N ARG A 59 -7.77 -3.70 11.74
CA ARG A 59 -7.85 -4.83 12.65
C ARG A 59 -6.88 -4.68 13.82
N ALA A 60 -5.68 -4.19 13.53
CA ALA A 60 -4.70 -4.02 14.57
C ALA A 60 -5.09 -2.95 15.57
N GLU A 61 -5.84 -1.94 15.11
CA GLU A 61 -6.26 -0.85 15.98
C GLU A 61 -7.51 -1.18 16.79
N ARG A 62 -8.18 -2.27 16.45
CA ARG A 62 -9.39 -2.63 17.17
C ARG A 62 -9.07 -3.20 18.53
N PRO A 63 -9.80 -2.79 19.56
CA PRO A 63 -9.64 -3.44 20.85
C PRO A 63 -9.99 -4.91 20.74
N SER A 64 -9.23 -5.75 21.42
CA SER A 64 -9.48 -7.18 21.36
C SER A 64 -10.83 -7.55 21.95
N SER A 65 -11.36 -6.71 22.80
CA SER A 65 -12.67 -6.97 23.39
C SER A 65 -13.75 -7.02 22.35
N LEU A 66 -13.53 -6.42 21.19
CA LEU A 66 -14.52 -6.45 20.14
C LEU A 66 -14.48 -7.75 19.34
N ALA A 67 -13.45 -8.52 19.55
CA ALA A 67 -13.26 -9.74 18.76
C ALA A 67 -14.19 -10.84 19.21
N ARG A 68 -14.81 -10.69 20.38
CA ARG A 68 -15.56 -11.69 20.90
C ARG A 68 -16.68 -11.91 20.54
#